data_8a807833abd04e6e7ab26552aac3fab4
#
_entry.id   8a807833abd04e6e7ab26552aac3fab4
#
_cell.length_a   1.000
_cell.length_b   1.000
_cell.length_c   1.000
_cell.angle_alpha   90.00
_cell.angle_beta   90.00
_cell.angle_gamma   90.00
#
_symmetry.space_group_name_H-M   'P 1'
#
loop_
_entity.id
_entity.type
_entity.pdbx_description
1 polymer ?
#
loop_
_entity_poly.entity_id
_entity_poly.type
_entity_poly.pdbx_seq_one_letter_code
_entity_poly.pdbx_strand_id
1 'polypeptide(L)'
;AAERLAIALEEGVPIVSLSWGDPTPWVEQIHAAGALVIHMVGSTAAAIAAKRCGVDAVVAQGLEASGHVEGRTGIMALIPEMVDAVAPLPVLAAGGIGDGRGLAAALCLGASGVWLGTRFLRAAEADAHPDYQRWLIDAGASDTIHTTLFRGGWPPNTPVRTLPNKTLQLWQDAGRPEPGRGPGENDVIGHTGKGVPIIRYHDDFPGALTTGDLESM
;
A
#
# COMPACT_ATOMS: atom_id res chain seq x y z
N ALA A 1 14.88 -1.61 7.83
CA ALA A 1 14.08 -2.84 7.71
C ALA A 1 14.55 -3.91 8.70
N ALA A 2 15.83 -4.28 8.72
CA ALA A 2 16.39 -5.36 9.56
C ALA A 2 16.08 -5.22 11.06
N GLU A 3 16.28 -4.05 11.64
CA GLU A 3 16.01 -3.78 13.07
C GLU A 3 14.52 -3.98 13.42
N ARG A 4 13.62 -3.47 12.57
CA ARG A 4 12.17 -3.65 12.80
C ARG A 4 11.74 -5.11 12.69
N LEU A 5 12.35 -5.84 11.75
CA LEU A 5 12.09 -7.27 11.61
C LEU A 5 12.58 -8.03 12.87
N ALA A 6 13.78 -7.74 13.36
CA ALA A 6 14.31 -8.38 14.57
C ALA A 6 13.35 -8.19 15.76
N ILE A 7 12.90 -6.95 16.01
CA ILE A 7 11.93 -6.67 17.09
C ILE A 7 10.63 -7.47 16.89
N ALA A 8 10.08 -7.49 15.68
CA ALA A 8 8.85 -8.23 15.41
C ALA A 8 9.00 -9.74 15.67
N LEU A 9 10.13 -10.32 15.30
CA LEU A 9 10.41 -11.74 15.55
C LEU A 9 10.66 -12.04 17.04
N GLU A 10 11.32 -11.15 17.77
CA GLU A 10 11.50 -11.24 19.22
C GLU A 10 10.15 -11.19 19.96
N GLU A 11 9.19 -10.38 19.48
CA GLU A 11 7.83 -10.31 20.00
C GLU A 11 6.94 -11.49 19.60
N GLY A 12 7.47 -12.44 18.80
CA GLY A 12 6.78 -13.68 18.45
C GLY A 12 5.63 -13.51 17.46
N VAL A 13 5.71 -12.54 16.53
CA VAL A 13 4.66 -12.37 15.50
C VAL A 13 4.54 -13.64 14.65
N PRO A 14 3.33 -14.16 14.42
CA PRO A 14 3.15 -15.40 13.66
C PRO A 14 3.26 -15.23 12.15
N ILE A 15 3.11 -14.01 11.65
CA ILE A 15 3.11 -13.70 10.21
C ILE A 15 3.85 -12.39 9.97
N VAL A 16 4.77 -12.39 9.02
CA VAL A 16 5.46 -11.20 8.53
C VAL A 16 5.00 -10.91 7.09
N SER A 17 4.49 -9.72 6.85
CA SER A 17 4.18 -9.25 5.50
C SER A 17 5.32 -8.40 4.96
N LEU A 18 5.81 -8.78 3.79
CA LEU A 18 6.81 -8.05 3.01
C LEU A 18 6.17 -7.46 1.76
N SER A 19 6.67 -6.33 1.31
CA SER A 19 6.25 -5.72 0.06
C SER A 19 7.46 -5.06 -0.61
N TRP A 20 7.47 -5.06 -1.94
CA TRP A 20 8.53 -4.49 -2.76
C TRP A 20 9.89 -5.19 -2.60
N GLY A 21 10.60 -5.31 -3.71
CA GLY A 21 11.95 -5.87 -3.74
C GLY A 21 11.99 -7.40 -3.59
N ASP A 22 13.17 -7.87 -3.25
CA ASP A 22 13.48 -9.30 -3.12
C ASP A 22 13.27 -9.76 -1.66
N PRO A 23 12.36 -10.72 -1.38
CA PRO A 23 12.14 -11.25 -0.05
C PRO A 23 13.23 -12.23 0.40
N THR A 24 14.05 -12.75 -0.51
CA THR A 24 15.05 -13.81 -0.24
C THR A 24 15.89 -13.59 1.03
N PRO A 25 16.43 -12.38 1.30
CA PRO A 25 17.28 -12.18 2.47
C PRO A 25 16.58 -12.38 3.82
N TRP A 26 15.24 -12.40 3.83
CA TRP A 26 14.44 -12.38 5.05
C TRP A 26 13.71 -13.69 5.34
N VAL A 27 13.40 -14.47 4.29
CA VAL A 27 12.53 -15.66 4.38
C VAL A 27 13.08 -16.68 5.39
N GLU A 28 14.37 -17.04 5.29
CA GLU A 28 14.99 -18.03 6.17
C GLU A 28 14.97 -17.58 7.65
N GLN A 29 15.28 -16.31 7.90
CA GLN A 29 15.27 -15.74 9.25
C GLN A 29 13.87 -15.77 9.86
N ILE A 30 12.84 -15.43 9.07
CA ILE A 30 11.44 -15.40 9.51
C ILE A 30 10.97 -16.83 9.82
N HIS A 31 11.25 -17.79 8.94
CA HIS A 31 10.91 -19.18 9.15
C HIS A 31 11.64 -19.78 10.36
N ALA A 32 12.91 -19.45 10.58
CA ALA A 32 13.68 -19.91 11.75
C ALA A 32 13.06 -19.42 13.08
N ALA A 33 12.36 -18.29 13.08
CA ALA A 33 11.59 -17.79 14.22
C ALA A 33 10.19 -18.40 14.34
N GLY A 34 9.79 -19.32 13.44
CA GLY A 34 8.48 -19.95 13.43
C GLY A 34 7.35 -19.14 12.83
N ALA A 35 7.65 -18.02 12.16
CA ALA A 35 6.68 -17.16 11.52
C ALA A 35 6.53 -17.47 10.02
N LEU A 36 5.36 -17.16 9.44
CA LEU A 36 5.06 -17.27 8.02
C LEU A 36 5.41 -15.97 7.28
N VAL A 37 5.73 -16.09 6.00
CA VAL A 37 6.01 -14.96 5.10
C VAL A 37 4.91 -14.79 4.08
N ILE A 38 4.27 -13.61 4.07
CA ILE A 38 3.39 -13.17 2.99
C ILE A 38 4.10 -12.09 2.20
N HIS A 39 4.15 -12.19 0.86
CA HIS A 39 4.80 -11.18 0.02
C HIS A 39 3.81 -10.54 -0.96
N MET A 40 3.71 -9.20 -0.93
CA MET A 40 2.88 -8.44 -1.86
C MET A 40 3.64 -8.17 -3.16
N VAL A 41 3.00 -8.47 -4.28
CA VAL A 41 3.57 -8.36 -5.62
C VAL A 41 2.57 -7.80 -6.62
N GLY A 42 3.04 -7.05 -7.60
CA GLY A 42 2.22 -6.42 -8.63
C GLY A 42 2.16 -7.16 -9.97
N SER A 43 2.77 -8.33 -10.10
CA SER A 43 2.79 -9.10 -11.34
C SER A 43 2.98 -10.59 -11.12
N THR A 44 2.53 -11.39 -12.08
CA THR A 44 2.71 -12.85 -12.10
C THR A 44 4.19 -13.25 -12.08
N ALA A 45 5.04 -12.52 -12.79
CA ALA A 45 6.48 -12.77 -12.78
C ALA A 45 7.09 -12.58 -11.38
N ALA A 46 6.69 -11.53 -10.65
CA ALA A 46 7.12 -11.30 -9.28
C ALA A 46 6.58 -12.38 -8.32
N ALA A 47 5.35 -12.87 -8.53
CA ALA A 47 4.78 -13.97 -7.74
C ALA A 47 5.56 -15.28 -7.93
N ILE A 48 5.94 -15.60 -9.16
CA ILE A 48 6.78 -16.78 -9.46
C ILE A 48 8.15 -16.64 -8.78
N ALA A 49 8.75 -15.44 -8.79
CA ALA A 49 10.01 -15.19 -8.09
C ALA A 49 9.84 -15.36 -6.58
N ALA A 50 8.82 -14.77 -5.97
CA ALA A 50 8.51 -14.90 -4.55
C ALA A 50 8.29 -16.37 -4.13
N LYS A 51 7.55 -17.15 -4.94
CA LYS A 51 7.38 -18.60 -4.71
C LYS A 51 8.73 -19.33 -4.66
N ARG A 52 9.66 -18.99 -5.55
CA ARG A 52 11.01 -19.61 -5.56
C ARG A 52 11.82 -19.23 -4.33
N CYS A 53 11.57 -18.07 -3.73
CA CYS A 53 12.20 -17.64 -2.48
C CYS A 53 11.62 -18.37 -1.25
N GLY A 54 10.52 -19.12 -1.39
CA GLY A 54 9.93 -19.89 -0.30
C GLY A 54 8.93 -19.13 0.56
N VAL A 55 8.29 -18.06 0.04
CA VAL A 55 7.19 -17.40 0.77
C VAL A 55 5.99 -18.33 0.92
N ASP A 56 5.19 -18.14 1.98
CA ASP A 56 4.05 -19.01 2.31
C ASP A 56 2.75 -18.57 1.61
N ALA A 57 2.65 -17.31 1.22
CA ALA A 57 1.56 -16.79 0.41
C ALA A 57 2.00 -15.53 -0.35
N VAL A 58 1.29 -15.20 -1.41
CA VAL A 58 1.45 -13.92 -2.12
C VAL A 58 0.18 -13.09 -2.07
N VAL A 59 0.35 -11.76 -2.07
CA VAL A 59 -0.74 -10.81 -2.24
C VAL A 59 -0.66 -10.25 -3.65
N ALA A 60 -1.66 -10.54 -4.48
CA ALA A 60 -1.82 -9.99 -5.81
C ALA A 60 -2.32 -8.55 -5.70
N GLN A 61 -1.43 -7.57 -5.81
CA GLN A 61 -1.79 -6.16 -5.78
C GLN A 61 -2.20 -5.69 -7.18
N GLY A 62 -3.50 -5.48 -7.38
CA GLY A 62 -4.04 -4.90 -8.61
C GLY A 62 -3.80 -3.40 -8.72
N LEU A 63 -3.90 -2.87 -9.95
CA LEU A 63 -3.79 -1.43 -10.25
C LEU A 63 -4.80 -0.59 -9.45
N GLU A 64 -5.92 -1.18 -9.02
CA GLU A 64 -6.97 -0.52 -8.25
C GLU A 64 -6.63 -0.34 -6.77
N ALA A 65 -5.50 -0.90 -6.29
CA ALA A 65 -5.08 -0.73 -4.91
C ALA A 65 -4.77 0.73 -4.58
N SER A 66 -4.98 1.11 -3.32
CA SER A 66 -4.60 2.41 -2.78
C SER A 66 -3.24 2.36 -2.09
N GLY A 67 -2.66 3.52 -1.81
CA GLY A 67 -1.28 3.64 -1.40
C GLY A 67 -0.35 3.42 -2.59
N HIS A 68 0.90 3.03 -2.32
CA HIS A 68 1.85 2.73 -3.38
C HIS A 68 1.50 1.44 -4.11
N VAL A 69 1.49 1.49 -5.45
CA VAL A 69 1.05 0.40 -6.33
C VAL A 69 2.21 -0.03 -7.22
N GLU A 70 2.64 -1.27 -7.05
CA GLU A 70 3.71 -1.84 -7.86
C GLU A 70 3.22 -2.27 -9.24
N GLY A 71 2.02 -2.87 -9.30
CA GLY A 71 1.47 -3.47 -10.50
C GLY A 71 0.77 -2.50 -11.44
N ARG A 72 0.61 -2.95 -12.70
CA ARG A 72 -0.10 -2.21 -13.75
C ARG A 72 -1.30 -2.98 -14.29
N THR A 73 -1.55 -4.18 -13.76
CA THR A 73 -2.62 -5.08 -14.20
C THR A 73 -3.81 -4.96 -13.25
N GLY A 74 -5.01 -4.85 -13.81
CA GLY A 74 -6.25 -4.86 -13.04
C GLY A 74 -6.47 -6.21 -12.37
N ILE A 75 -7.09 -6.19 -11.18
CA ILE A 75 -7.25 -7.35 -10.30
C ILE A 75 -8.00 -8.51 -10.97
N MET A 76 -8.98 -8.23 -11.83
CA MET A 76 -9.77 -9.24 -12.54
C MET A 76 -8.93 -10.12 -13.47
N ALA A 77 -7.88 -9.59 -14.08
CA ALA A 77 -6.97 -10.34 -14.92
C ALA A 77 -5.81 -10.94 -14.13
N LEU A 78 -5.30 -10.17 -13.14
CA LEU A 78 -4.11 -10.54 -12.38
C LEU A 78 -4.33 -11.78 -11.52
N ILE A 79 -5.50 -11.88 -10.84
CA ILE A 79 -5.75 -12.98 -9.89
C ILE A 79 -5.72 -14.35 -10.58
N PRO A 80 -6.53 -14.64 -11.61
CA PRO A 80 -6.52 -15.99 -12.21
C PRO A 80 -5.17 -16.32 -12.84
N GLU A 81 -4.51 -15.38 -13.50
CA GLU A 81 -3.18 -15.58 -14.06
C GLU A 81 -2.16 -15.96 -12.98
N MET A 82 -2.19 -15.24 -11.84
CA MET A 82 -1.26 -15.49 -10.74
C MET A 82 -1.57 -16.82 -10.03
N VAL A 83 -2.83 -17.12 -9.76
CA VAL A 83 -3.27 -18.39 -9.15
C VAL A 83 -2.77 -19.57 -9.96
N ASP A 84 -2.99 -19.56 -11.26
CA ASP A 84 -2.56 -20.65 -12.15
C ASP A 84 -1.02 -20.80 -12.17
N ALA A 85 -0.30 -19.68 -12.16
CA ALA A 85 1.17 -19.68 -12.26
C ALA A 85 1.87 -20.14 -10.97
N VAL A 86 1.29 -19.87 -9.80
CA VAL A 86 1.96 -20.15 -8.53
C VAL A 86 1.34 -21.31 -7.74
N ALA A 87 0.31 -21.97 -8.25
CA ALA A 87 -0.30 -23.13 -7.57
C ALA A 87 0.77 -24.12 -7.05
N PRO A 88 0.63 -24.69 -5.85
CA PRO A 88 -0.45 -24.56 -4.88
C PRO A 88 -0.28 -23.40 -3.87
N LEU A 89 0.60 -22.43 -4.12
CA LEU A 89 0.85 -21.32 -3.21
C LEU A 89 -0.44 -20.45 -3.09
N PRO A 90 -0.92 -20.14 -1.85
CA PRO A 90 -2.07 -19.28 -1.66
C PRO A 90 -1.88 -17.88 -2.24
N VAL A 91 -2.90 -17.36 -2.94
CA VAL A 91 -2.95 -16.00 -3.48
C VAL A 91 -4.06 -15.22 -2.78
N LEU A 92 -3.72 -14.07 -2.19
CA LEU A 92 -4.66 -13.11 -1.63
C LEU A 92 -4.86 -11.96 -2.62
N ALA A 93 -6.09 -11.51 -2.81
CA ALA A 93 -6.40 -10.43 -3.73
C ALA A 93 -6.39 -9.08 -3.02
N ALA A 94 -5.69 -8.07 -3.56
CA ALA A 94 -5.63 -6.71 -3.02
C ALA A 94 -5.90 -5.65 -4.09
N GLY A 95 -6.78 -4.71 -3.77
CA GLY A 95 -7.13 -3.57 -4.63
C GLY A 95 -8.60 -3.56 -5.03
N GLY A 96 -9.27 -2.42 -4.87
CA GLY A 96 -10.66 -2.24 -5.27
C GLY A 96 -11.70 -3.06 -4.50
N ILE A 97 -11.31 -3.79 -3.46
CA ILE A 97 -12.20 -4.66 -2.68
C ILE A 97 -12.62 -3.92 -1.41
N GLY A 98 -13.90 -3.61 -1.29
CA GLY A 98 -14.44 -2.86 -0.15
C GLY A 98 -15.50 -3.61 0.68
N ASP A 99 -16.07 -4.69 0.14
CA ASP A 99 -17.16 -5.46 0.79
C ASP A 99 -17.19 -6.94 0.38
N GLY A 100 -18.20 -7.67 0.87
CA GLY A 100 -18.36 -9.10 0.61
C GLY A 100 -18.56 -9.49 -0.86
N ARG A 101 -19.04 -8.57 -1.71
CA ARG A 101 -19.17 -8.82 -3.16
C ARG A 101 -17.79 -8.95 -3.80
N GLY A 102 -16.85 -8.05 -3.44
CA GLY A 102 -15.47 -8.12 -3.89
C GLY A 102 -14.74 -9.36 -3.37
N LEU A 103 -14.98 -9.76 -2.11
CA LEU A 103 -14.47 -11.01 -1.56
C LEU A 103 -15.00 -12.22 -2.36
N ALA A 104 -16.31 -12.30 -2.61
CA ALA A 104 -16.90 -13.39 -3.38
C ALA A 104 -16.31 -13.46 -4.80
N ALA A 105 -16.15 -12.32 -5.47
CA ALA A 105 -15.55 -12.24 -6.79
C ALA A 105 -14.09 -12.74 -6.78
N ALA A 106 -13.29 -12.32 -5.80
CA ALA A 106 -11.90 -12.78 -5.65
C ALA A 106 -11.79 -14.30 -5.46
N LEU A 107 -12.67 -14.87 -4.61
CA LEU A 107 -12.76 -16.33 -4.42
C LEU A 107 -13.16 -17.05 -5.71
N CYS A 108 -14.12 -16.52 -6.46
CA CYS A 108 -14.50 -17.08 -7.77
C CYS A 108 -13.36 -17.03 -8.80
N LEU A 109 -12.46 -16.06 -8.69
CA LEU A 109 -11.26 -15.98 -9.54
C LEU A 109 -10.12 -16.90 -9.08
N GLY A 110 -10.33 -17.67 -8.00
CA GLY A 110 -9.36 -18.63 -7.46
C GLY A 110 -8.48 -18.10 -6.33
N ALA A 111 -8.65 -16.87 -5.88
CA ALA A 111 -7.92 -16.37 -4.72
C ALA A 111 -8.32 -17.16 -3.45
N SER A 112 -7.38 -17.33 -2.53
CA SER A 112 -7.60 -17.95 -1.22
C SER A 112 -8.24 -16.99 -0.20
N GLY A 113 -8.26 -15.69 -0.50
CA GLY A 113 -8.80 -14.64 0.35
C GLY A 113 -8.51 -13.25 -0.21
N VAL A 114 -8.68 -12.22 0.63
CA VAL A 114 -8.45 -10.83 0.25
C VAL A 114 -7.54 -10.11 1.25
N TRP A 115 -6.85 -9.08 0.78
CA TRP A 115 -6.05 -8.16 1.57
C TRP A 115 -6.63 -6.75 1.43
N LEU A 116 -7.09 -6.18 2.53
CA LEU A 116 -7.82 -4.91 2.54
C LEU A 116 -7.01 -3.83 3.24
N GLY A 117 -6.82 -2.69 2.59
CA GLY A 117 -6.17 -1.50 3.15
C GLY A 117 -7.20 -0.44 3.54
N THR A 118 -7.68 0.34 2.56
CA THR A 118 -8.56 1.50 2.74
C THR A 118 -9.83 1.19 3.53
N ARG A 119 -10.37 -0.01 3.41
CA ARG A 119 -11.54 -0.42 4.19
C ARG A 119 -11.26 -0.38 5.69
N PHE A 120 -10.06 -0.77 6.12
CA PHE A 120 -9.68 -0.76 7.52
C PHE A 120 -9.22 0.60 8.03
N LEU A 121 -8.79 1.53 7.17
CA LEU A 121 -8.57 2.92 7.57
C LEU A 121 -9.85 3.61 8.08
N ARG A 122 -11.03 3.08 7.72
CA ARG A 122 -12.33 3.54 8.19
C ARG A 122 -12.79 2.86 9.50
N ALA A 123 -12.02 1.94 10.05
CA ALA A 123 -12.32 1.32 11.33
C ALA A 123 -12.08 2.32 12.46
N ALA A 124 -12.86 2.22 13.53
CA ALA A 124 -12.74 3.11 14.69
C ALA A 124 -11.38 2.98 15.39
N GLU A 125 -10.76 1.81 15.28
CA GLU A 125 -9.47 1.46 15.86
C GLU A 125 -8.28 1.93 15.01
N ALA A 126 -8.51 2.39 13.78
CA ALA A 126 -7.42 2.82 12.90
C ALA A 126 -6.78 4.12 13.40
N ASP A 127 -5.45 4.16 13.38
CA ASP A 127 -4.70 5.40 13.64
C ASP A 127 -4.75 6.33 12.41
N ALA A 128 -5.96 6.83 12.13
CA ALA A 128 -6.21 7.78 11.05
C ALA A 128 -6.98 8.98 11.58
N HIS A 129 -6.66 10.18 11.06
CA HIS A 129 -7.34 11.41 11.47
C HIS A 129 -8.84 11.33 11.15
N PRO A 130 -9.75 11.79 12.07
CA PRO A 130 -11.21 11.71 11.85
C PRO A 130 -11.67 12.40 10.55
N ASP A 131 -11.05 13.52 10.18
CA ASP A 131 -11.37 14.19 8.91
C ASP A 131 -10.98 13.34 7.70
N TYR A 132 -9.80 12.69 7.74
CA TYR A 132 -9.38 11.78 6.69
C TYR A 132 -10.30 10.57 6.57
N GLN A 133 -10.73 10.00 7.69
CA GLN A 133 -11.72 8.91 7.70
C GLN A 133 -13.04 9.35 7.07
N ARG A 134 -13.50 10.59 7.35
CA ARG A 134 -14.71 11.14 6.75
C ARG A 134 -14.55 11.30 5.25
N TRP A 135 -13.43 11.86 4.76
CA TRP A 135 -13.17 11.97 3.32
C TRP A 135 -13.16 10.60 2.62
N LEU A 136 -12.58 9.56 3.26
CA LEU A 136 -12.64 8.21 2.74
C LEU A 136 -14.05 7.61 2.71
N ILE A 137 -14.94 8.05 3.61
CA ILE A 137 -16.35 7.63 3.64
C ILE A 137 -17.15 8.27 2.51
N ASP A 138 -16.91 9.56 2.28
CA ASP A 138 -17.66 10.37 1.33
C ASP A 138 -17.19 10.13 -0.12
N ALA A 139 -15.94 9.70 -0.31
CA ALA A 139 -15.35 9.46 -1.62
C ALA A 139 -15.87 8.18 -2.31
N GLY A 140 -16.16 8.28 -3.59
CA GLY A 140 -16.41 7.17 -4.49
C GLY A 140 -15.14 6.65 -5.16
N ALA A 141 -15.25 5.55 -5.88
CA ALA A 141 -14.12 4.95 -6.59
C ALA A 141 -13.50 5.88 -7.66
N SER A 142 -14.33 6.72 -8.29
CA SER A 142 -13.90 7.71 -9.30
C SER A 142 -13.17 8.92 -8.72
N ASP A 143 -13.22 9.12 -7.41
CA ASP A 143 -12.66 10.30 -6.77
C ASP A 143 -11.18 10.11 -6.39
N THR A 144 -10.60 8.97 -6.72
CA THR A 144 -9.18 8.69 -6.50
C THR A 144 -8.35 9.08 -7.71
N ILE A 145 -7.10 9.44 -7.45
CA ILE A 145 -6.10 9.66 -8.49
C ILE A 145 -4.97 8.63 -8.40
N HIS A 146 -4.38 8.31 -9.54
CA HIS A 146 -3.17 7.52 -9.63
C HIS A 146 -2.05 8.41 -10.14
N THR A 147 -1.00 8.64 -9.34
CA THR A 147 0.01 9.66 -9.60
C THR A 147 1.38 9.20 -9.10
N THR A 148 2.45 9.77 -9.64
CA THR A 148 3.83 9.64 -9.13
C THR A 148 4.31 10.88 -8.39
N LEU A 149 3.38 11.77 -7.99
CA LEU A 149 3.68 13.04 -7.37
C LEU A 149 4.30 12.90 -5.98
N PHE A 150 3.76 11.98 -5.17
CA PHE A 150 4.18 11.78 -3.78
C PHE A 150 5.33 10.78 -3.70
N ARG A 151 6.44 11.18 -3.06
CA ARG A 151 7.74 10.51 -3.24
C ARG A 151 8.44 10.04 -1.96
N GLY A 152 7.88 10.38 -0.79
CA GLY A 152 8.54 10.17 0.51
C GLY A 152 9.05 8.75 0.74
N GLY A 153 10.36 8.54 0.62
CA GLY A 153 10.99 7.27 0.98
C GLY A 153 10.85 6.12 -0.02
N TRP A 154 10.18 6.33 -1.16
CA TRP A 154 9.98 5.33 -2.21
C TRP A 154 10.93 5.50 -3.39
N PRO A 155 11.17 4.46 -4.20
CA PRO A 155 11.94 4.57 -5.43
C PRO A 155 11.34 5.65 -6.37
N PRO A 156 12.18 6.33 -7.18
CA PRO A 156 11.69 7.31 -8.14
C PRO A 156 10.58 6.75 -9.04
N ASN A 157 9.57 7.58 -9.31
CA ASN A 157 8.41 7.21 -10.15
C ASN A 157 7.54 6.06 -9.61
N THR A 158 7.61 5.76 -8.33
CA THR A 158 6.68 4.84 -7.69
C THR A 158 5.28 5.46 -7.69
N PRO A 159 4.29 4.83 -8.35
CA PRO A 159 2.94 5.38 -8.36
C PRO A 159 2.23 5.13 -7.04
N VAL A 160 1.38 6.07 -6.69
CA VAL A 160 0.48 6.01 -5.53
C VAL A 160 -0.95 6.30 -5.96
N ARG A 161 -1.92 5.59 -5.40
CA ARG A 161 -3.34 5.94 -5.52
C ARG A 161 -3.81 6.56 -4.22
N THR A 162 -4.32 7.78 -4.33
CA THR A 162 -4.79 8.57 -3.17
C THR A 162 -6.03 9.40 -3.53
N LEU A 163 -6.62 10.04 -2.54
CA LEU A 163 -7.57 11.12 -2.77
C LEU A 163 -6.84 12.37 -3.28
N PRO A 164 -7.46 13.18 -4.15
CA PRO A 164 -6.92 14.48 -4.52
C PRO A 164 -6.86 15.39 -3.29
N ASN A 165 -5.79 16.18 -3.22
CA ASN A 165 -5.53 17.09 -2.12
C ASN A 165 -5.00 18.44 -2.63
N LYS A 166 -4.83 19.43 -1.74
CA LYS A 166 -4.32 20.75 -2.11
C LYS A 166 -2.92 20.73 -2.72
N THR A 167 -2.05 19.80 -2.28
CA THR A 167 -0.71 19.64 -2.86
C THR A 167 -0.78 19.25 -4.34
N LEU A 168 -1.67 18.32 -4.69
CA LEU A 168 -1.93 17.97 -6.09
C LEU A 168 -2.45 19.16 -6.89
N GLN A 169 -3.42 19.92 -6.32
CA GLN A 169 -3.97 21.09 -6.99
C GLN A 169 -2.90 22.14 -7.26
N LEU A 170 -2.08 22.48 -6.27
CA LEU A 170 -0.96 23.42 -6.42
C LEU A 170 0.02 23.01 -7.53
N TRP A 171 0.33 21.72 -7.59
CA TRP A 171 1.21 21.18 -8.63
C TRP A 171 0.59 21.27 -10.04
N GLN A 172 -0.72 21.01 -10.14
CA GLN A 172 -1.45 21.11 -11.41
C GLN A 172 -1.52 22.57 -11.89
N ASP A 173 -1.86 23.51 -10.99
CA ASP A 173 -1.96 24.96 -11.29
C ASP A 173 -0.61 25.55 -11.71
N ALA A 174 0.49 25.01 -11.21
CA ALA A 174 1.85 25.38 -11.61
C ALA A 174 2.31 24.74 -12.94
N GLY A 175 1.42 24.05 -13.68
CA GLY A 175 1.75 23.41 -14.96
C GLY A 175 2.47 22.09 -14.83
N ARG A 176 2.32 21.39 -13.71
CA ARG A 176 2.89 20.05 -13.45
C ARG A 176 4.41 20.01 -13.59
N PRO A 177 5.13 20.83 -12.81
CA PRO A 177 6.59 20.86 -12.89
C PRO A 177 7.22 19.50 -12.57
N GLU A 178 8.46 19.33 -13.03
CA GLU A 178 9.25 18.13 -12.73
C GLU A 178 9.38 17.89 -11.22
N PRO A 179 9.52 16.65 -10.78
CA PRO A 179 9.74 16.30 -9.39
C PRO A 179 10.89 17.10 -8.75
N GLY A 180 10.67 17.63 -7.55
CA GLY A 180 11.62 18.48 -6.85
C GLY A 180 11.56 19.97 -7.22
N ARG A 181 10.60 20.36 -8.10
CA ARG A 181 10.37 21.75 -8.53
C ARG A 181 8.96 22.22 -8.30
N GLY A 182 8.18 21.48 -7.52
CA GLY A 182 6.81 21.82 -7.19
C GLY A 182 6.71 23.06 -6.29
N PRO A 183 5.59 23.82 -6.35
CA PRO A 183 5.36 24.92 -5.42
C PRO A 183 5.37 24.45 -3.98
N GLY A 184 6.14 25.12 -3.11
CA GLY A 184 6.28 24.74 -1.70
C GLY A 184 7.01 23.39 -1.51
N GLU A 185 7.88 23.02 -2.43
CA GLU A 185 8.77 21.88 -2.26
C GLU A 185 9.54 22.05 -0.94
N ASN A 186 9.49 21.04 -0.07
CA ASN A 186 10.04 21.04 1.29
C ASN A 186 9.29 21.91 2.33
N ASP A 187 8.14 22.49 2.02
CA ASP A 187 7.31 23.13 3.05
C ASP A 187 6.87 22.09 4.10
N VAL A 188 6.97 22.50 5.36
CA VAL A 188 6.34 21.72 6.45
C VAL A 188 4.85 22.05 6.43
N ILE A 189 4.01 21.07 6.09
CA ILE A 189 2.55 21.22 6.01
C ILE A 189 1.84 20.75 7.29
N GLY A 190 2.55 20.09 8.17
CA GLY A 190 2.01 19.64 9.44
C GLY A 190 3.03 18.83 10.25
N HIS A 191 2.54 18.20 11.31
CA HIS A 191 3.35 17.35 12.19
C HIS A 191 2.57 16.10 12.58
N THR A 192 3.26 14.97 12.65
CA THR A 192 2.69 13.74 13.22
C THR A 192 2.39 13.92 14.71
N GLY A 193 1.61 13.03 15.31
CA GLY A 193 1.37 13.02 16.77
C GLY A 193 2.62 12.91 17.63
N LYS A 194 3.76 12.54 17.04
CA LYS A 194 5.08 12.50 17.68
C LYS A 194 5.91 13.76 17.42
N GLY A 195 5.33 14.78 16.77
CA GLY A 195 6.01 16.04 16.44
C GLY A 195 6.99 15.96 15.26
N VAL A 196 6.98 14.88 14.49
CA VAL A 196 7.80 14.76 13.27
C VAL A 196 7.18 15.61 12.17
N PRO A 197 7.96 16.49 11.47
CA PRO A 197 7.44 17.30 10.39
C PRO A 197 6.92 16.43 9.24
N ILE A 198 5.76 16.80 8.69
CA ILE A 198 5.20 16.28 7.45
C ILE A 198 5.55 17.26 6.34
N ILE A 199 6.25 16.77 5.34
CA ILE A 199 6.77 17.60 4.25
C ILE A 199 5.85 17.49 3.03
N ARG A 200 5.56 18.61 2.38
CA ARG A 200 4.79 18.63 1.14
C ARG A 200 5.42 17.71 0.10
N TYR A 201 4.61 17.02 -0.67
CA TYR A 201 4.97 15.97 -1.64
C TYR A 201 5.52 14.66 -1.04
N HIS A 202 5.58 14.52 0.29
CA HIS A 202 5.76 13.22 0.91
C HIS A 202 4.42 12.47 0.94
N ASP A 203 4.47 11.17 1.13
CA ASP A 203 3.32 10.26 1.09
C ASP A 203 2.73 9.97 2.48
N ASP A 204 2.96 10.88 3.41
CA ASP A 204 2.42 10.76 4.74
C ASP A 204 0.90 10.97 4.73
N PHE A 205 0.15 10.01 5.21
CA PHE A 205 -1.27 10.19 5.47
C PHE A 205 -1.50 10.70 6.91
N PRO A 206 -2.56 11.48 7.16
CA PRO A 206 -2.80 12.04 8.48
C PRO A 206 -3.24 10.96 9.49
N GLY A 207 -2.36 10.65 10.45
CA GLY A 207 -2.68 9.81 11.62
C GLY A 207 -3.58 10.55 12.61
N ALA A 208 -4.12 9.84 13.60
CA ALA A 208 -5.15 10.36 14.53
C ALA A 208 -4.75 11.66 15.26
N LEU A 209 -3.47 11.84 15.56
CA LEU A 209 -2.94 13.01 16.27
C LEU A 209 -2.15 13.96 15.36
N THR A 210 -2.31 13.85 14.06
CA THR A 210 -1.67 14.76 13.10
C THR A 210 -2.27 16.15 13.21
N THR A 211 -1.43 17.19 13.08
CA THR A 211 -1.80 18.60 13.10
C THR A 211 -1.27 19.32 11.88
N GLY A 212 -1.91 20.41 11.48
CA GLY A 212 -1.47 21.23 10.34
C GLY A 212 -2.50 21.27 9.21
N ASP A 213 -2.06 21.47 7.98
CA ASP A 213 -2.91 21.53 6.80
C ASP A 213 -3.22 20.13 6.26
N LEU A 214 -4.19 19.46 6.90
CA LEU A 214 -4.60 18.09 6.55
C LEU A 214 -5.06 17.97 5.09
N GLU A 215 -5.63 19.02 4.50
CA GLU A 215 -6.08 19.03 3.12
C GLU A 215 -4.92 19.05 2.11
N SER A 216 -3.70 19.26 2.56
CA SER A 216 -2.47 19.19 1.77
C SER A 216 -1.74 17.84 1.85
N MET A 217 -2.17 16.97 2.75
CA MET A 217 -1.57 15.64 3.02
C MET A 217 -2.17 14.55 2.16
#